data_404701166d856446eb5ac65fb79bc545
#
_entry.id   404701166d856446eb5ac65fb79bc545
#
_cell.length_a   1.000
_cell.length_b   1.000
_cell.length_c   1.000
_cell.angle_alpha   90.00
_cell.angle_beta   90.00
_cell.angle_gamma   90.00
#
_symmetry.space_group_name_H-M   'P 1'
#
loop_
_entity.id
_entity.type
_entity.pdbx_description
1 polymer ?
#
loop_
_entity_poly.entity_id
_entity_poly.type
_entity_poly.pdbx_seq_one_letter_code
_entity_poly.pdbx_strand_id
1 'polypeptide(L)'
;VVTLPLMAAAAQEPSLQDLGDALTPPATAVIYTAKEIVTLDPAQPTAQAVAVQGSRILATGSLEQVRTHLGRRPYRLDATFADQVIVPGLIAQHDHPLLAGLTMTSEIIAIEDWVLPQGTARAAHNRSEYLQRLKEANDRLKDPHALLLTWGYHQYFHGQLKKADLDAISSTRPIIVWHRSAHEVYLNTAAERKYGVSRGWFDSLPESPRKQSDFANAHYWEQGLFAVLPKIGTAIASPERIQAGLQFVRDYYHANGVTLGAEPGG
;
A
#
# COMPACT_ATOMS: atom_id res chain seq x y z
N VAL A 1 -2.04 -50.21 -40.92
CA VAL A 1 -2.91 -49.82 -39.81
C VAL A 1 -2.13 -48.78 -39.02
N VAL A 2 -2.49 -47.49 -39.19
CA VAL A 2 -1.89 -46.36 -38.43
C VAL A 2 -2.82 -46.10 -37.25
N THR A 3 -2.36 -46.41 -36.06
CA THR A 3 -3.05 -46.05 -34.82
C THR A 3 -2.62 -44.62 -34.42
N LEU A 4 -3.52 -43.66 -34.54
CA LEU A 4 -3.38 -42.34 -33.97
C LEU A 4 -3.61 -42.43 -32.43
N PRO A 5 -2.73 -41.86 -31.58
CA PRO A 5 -3.00 -41.77 -30.15
C PRO A 5 -4.08 -40.70 -29.90
N LEU A 6 -5.16 -41.10 -29.25
CA LEU A 6 -6.14 -40.21 -28.67
C LEU A 6 -5.43 -39.43 -27.53
N MET A 7 -5.10 -38.15 -27.78
CA MET A 7 -4.73 -37.25 -26.68
C MET A 7 -6.01 -36.95 -25.89
N ALA A 8 -6.14 -37.56 -24.72
CA ALA A 8 -7.11 -37.11 -23.73
C ALA A 8 -6.72 -35.69 -23.28
N ALA A 9 -7.55 -34.72 -23.59
CA ALA A 9 -7.42 -33.38 -22.98
C ALA A 9 -7.58 -33.55 -21.47
N ALA A 10 -6.53 -33.28 -20.72
CA ALA A 10 -6.61 -33.22 -19.26
C ALA A 10 -7.62 -32.15 -18.90
N ALA A 11 -8.70 -32.55 -18.26
CA ALA A 11 -9.66 -31.61 -17.70
C ALA A 11 -8.90 -30.74 -16.67
N GLN A 12 -8.89 -29.43 -16.86
CA GLN A 12 -8.26 -28.50 -15.96
C GLN A 12 -9.03 -28.55 -14.63
N GLU A 13 -8.34 -28.81 -13.53
CA GLU A 13 -8.99 -28.83 -12.22
C GLU A 13 -9.56 -27.42 -11.93
N PRO A 14 -10.79 -27.31 -11.37
CA PRO A 14 -11.41 -26.03 -11.08
C PRO A 14 -10.57 -25.26 -10.05
N SER A 15 -10.36 -23.99 -10.29
CA SER A 15 -9.70 -23.10 -9.35
C SER A 15 -10.56 -22.93 -8.08
N LEU A 16 -9.95 -22.49 -6.96
CA LEU A 16 -10.70 -22.15 -5.75
C LEU A 16 -11.76 -21.08 -6.00
N GLN A 17 -11.55 -20.22 -6.99
CA GLN A 17 -12.51 -19.20 -7.40
C GLN A 17 -13.70 -19.83 -8.15
N ASP A 18 -13.46 -20.79 -9.03
CA ASP A 18 -14.54 -21.52 -9.72
C ASP A 18 -15.39 -22.30 -8.73
N LEU A 19 -14.79 -22.87 -7.69
CA LEU A 19 -15.50 -23.55 -6.61
C LEU A 19 -16.31 -22.56 -5.75
N GLY A 20 -15.76 -21.40 -5.43
CA GLY A 20 -16.45 -20.32 -4.72
C GLY A 20 -17.65 -19.79 -5.51
N ASP A 21 -17.48 -19.53 -6.79
CA ASP A 21 -18.54 -19.08 -7.70
C ASP A 21 -19.65 -20.13 -7.85
N ALA A 22 -19.30 -21.42 -7.83
CA ALA A 22 -20.27 -22.54 -7.87
C ALA A 22 -21.11 -22.68 -6.60
N LEU A 23 -20.58 -22.25 -5.46
CA LEU A 23 -21.27 -22.31 -4.14
C LEU A 23 -22.09 -21.07 -3.85
N THR A 24 -21.88 -19.96 -4.58
CA THR A 24 -22.59 -18.68 -4.40
C THR A 24 -23.73 -18.60 -5.43
N PRO A 25 -25.00 -18.30 -4.99
CA PRO A 25 -26.06 -18.07 -5.95
C PRO A 25 -25.63 -17.00 -6.97
N PRO A 26 -25.85 -17.22 -8.28
CA PRO A 26 -25.40 -16.28 -9.28
C PRO A 26 -26.05 -14.92 -9.05
N ALA A 27 -25.25 -13.90 -8.79
CA ALA A 27 -25.73 -12.53 -8.68
C ALA A 27 -26.51 -12.15 -9.95
N THR A 28 -27.53 -11.31 -9.82
CA THR A 28 -28.25 -10.79 -10.99
C THR A 28 -27.28 -10.04 -11.90
N ALA A 29 -27.30 -10.31 -13.20
CA ALA A 29 -26.47 -9.57 -14.14
C ALA A 29 -26.81 -8.08 -14.11
N VAL A 30 -25.81 -7.21 -14.26
CA VAL A 30 -25.99 -5.76 -14.37
C VAL A 30 -25.42 -5.31 -15.71
N ILE A 31 -26.23 -4.57 -16.49
CA ILE A 31 -25.72 -3.88 -17.67
C ILE A 31 -25.44 -2.43 -17.25
N TYR A 32 -24.19 -2.02 -17.31
CA TYR A 32 -23.81 -0.62 -17.19
C TYR A 32 -23.77 0.02 -18.57
N THR A 33 -24.36 1.22 -18.70
CA THR A 33 -24.23 2.05 -19.90
C THR A 33 -23.30 3.21 -19.63
N ALA A 34 -22.52 3.60 -20.64
CA ALA A 34 -21.58 4.70 -20.56
C ALA A 34 -21.52 5.47 -21.88
N LYS A 35 -21.03 6.70 -21.84
CA LYS A 35 -20.69 7.47 -23.05
C LYS A 35 -19.71 6.70 -23.93
N GLU A 36 -18.72 6.09 -23.31
CA GLU A 36 -17.73 5.24 -23.93
C GLU A 36 -17.19 4.24 -22.91
N ILE A 37 -16.91 3.03 -23.36
CA ILE A 37 -16.21 1.99 -22.59
C ILE A 37 -14.97 1.60 -23.38
N VAL A 38 -13.79 1.83 -22.83
CA VAL A 38 -12.51 1.38 -23.39
C VAL A 38 -12.35 -0.11 -23.09
N THR A 39 -12.34 -0.96 -24.11
CA THR A 39 -12.32 -2.42 -23.91
C THR A 39 -10.93 -3.00 -23.85
N LEU A 40 -9.93 -2.34 -24.43
CA LEU A 40 -8.57 -2.83 -24.71
C LEU A 40 -8.54 -4.02 -25.68
N ASP A 41 -9.68 -4.34 -26.33
CA ASP A 41 -9.76 -5.34 -27.40
C ASP A 41 -9.50 -4.65 -28.74
N PRO A 42 -8.43 -4.99 -29.49
CA PRO A 42 -8.16 -4.39 -30.78
C PRO A 42 -9.29 -4.60 -31.82
N ALA A 43 -10.07 -5.67 -31.69
CA ALA A 43 -11.18 -5.96 -32.60
C ALA A 43 -12.43 -5.10 -32.29
N GLN A 44 -12.56 -4.66 -31.05
CA GLN A 44 -13.67 -3.81 -30.60
C GLN A 44 -13.17 -2.83 -29.55
N PRO A 45 -12.38 -1.80 -29.89
CA PRO A 45 -11.66 -0.96 -28.94
C PRO A 45 -12.59 -0.14 -28.03
N THR A 46 -13.82 0.11 -28.46
CA THR A 46 -14.82 0.87 -27.67
C THR A 46 -16.17 0.17 -27.67
N ALA A 47 -16.94 0.41 -26.60
CA ALA A 47 -18.31 -0.05 -26.43
C ALA A 47 -19.15 1.06 -25.74
N GLN A 48 -20.46 0.84 -25.61
CA GLN A 48 -21.39 1.75 -24.91
C GLN A 48 -22.12 1.05 -23.77
N ALA A 49 -22.02 -0.27 -23.71
CA ALA A 49 -22.58 -1.09 -22.65
C ALA A 49 -21.66 -2.24 -22.28
N VAL A 50 -21.68 -2.63 -21.01
CA VAL A 50 -21.00 -3.82 -20.48
C VAL A 50 -21.95 -4.56 -19.56
N ALA A 51 -22.09 -5.86 -19.74
CA ALA A 51 -22.79 -6.73 -18.81
C ALA A 51 -21.82 -7.41 -17.87
N VAL A 52 -22.09 -7.31 -16.57
CA VAL A 52 -21.28 -7.93 -15.50
C VAL A 52 -22.18 -8.81 -14.64
N GLN A 53 -21.68 -9.98 -14.26
CA GLN A 53 -22.30 -10.88 -13.29
C GLN A 53 -21.26 -11.38 -12.31
N GLY A 54 -21.41 -11.05 -11.03
CA GLY A 54 -20.37 -11.32 -10.04
C GLY A 54 -19.05 -10.63 -10.44
N SER A 55 -17.99 -11.41 -10.54
CA SER A 55 -16.66 -10.94 -10.94
C SER A 55 -16.38 -11.04 -12.46
N ARG A 56 -17.38 -11.39 -13.29
CA ARG A 56 -17.18 -11.67 -14.72
C ARG A 56 -17.87 -10.66 -15.62
N ILE A 57 -17.16 -10.21 -16.65
CA ILE A 57 -17.74 -9.52 -17.80
C ILE A 57 -18.36 -10.59 -18.70
N LEU A 58 -19.65 -10.44 -19.01
CA LEU A 58 -20.41 -11.35 -19.87
C LEU A 58 -20.38 -10.93 -21.33
N ALA A 59 -20.50 -9.62 -21.58
CA ALA A 59 -20.51 -9.04 -22.91
C ALA A 59 -20.19 -7.56 -22.87
N THR A 60 -19.60 -7.05 -23.95
CA THR A 60 -19.43 -5.62 -24.25
C THR A 60 -19.97 -5.32 -25.64
N GLY A 61 -20.38 -4.08 -25.91
CA GLY A 61 -20.87 -3.67 -27.22
C GLY A 61 -21.85 -2.50 -27.15
N SER A 62 -22.73 -2.38 -28.13
CA SER A 62 -23.92 -1.55 -28.00
C SER A 62 -24.89 -2.16 -26.98
N LEU A 63 -25.76 -1.37 -26.40
CA LEU A 63 -26.79 -1.88 -25.47
C LEU A 63 -27.64 -3.02 -26.10
N GLU A 64 -27.93 -2.93 -27.37
CA GLU A 64 -28.68 -3.95 -28.10
C GLU A 64 -27.91 -5.25 -28.25
N GLN A 65 -26.62 -5.19 -28.61
CA GLN A 65 -25.75 -6.36 -28.70
C GLN A 65 -25.62 -7.07 -27.35
N VAL A 66 -25.40 -6.31 -26.28
CA VAL A 66 -25.31 -6.85 -24.92
C VAL A 66 -26.60 -7.52 -24.48
N ARG A 67 -27.76 -6.92 -24.75
CA ARG A 67 -29.07 -7.53 -24.47
C ARG A 67 -29.30 -8.80 -25.27
N THR A 68 -28.95 -8.80 -26.55
CA THR A 68 -29.04 -9.98 -27.41
C THR A 68 -28.16 -11.12 -26.88
N HIS A 69 -26.95 -10.81 -26.43
CA HIS A 69 -26.04 -11.80 -25.84
C HIS A 69 -26.60 -12.41 -24.56
N LEU A 70 -27.22 -11.58 -23.69
CA LEU A 70 -27.84 -12.07 -22.46
C LEU A 70 -29.09 -12.91 -22.69
N GLY A 71 -29.79 -12.69 -23.81
CA GLY A 71 -30.99 -13.44 -24.17
C GLY A 71 -32.09 -13.33 -23.10
N ARG A 72 -32.48 -14.47 -22.49
CA ARG A 72 -33.49 -14.53 -21.42
C ARG A 72 -32.91 -14.36 -20.00
N ARG A 73 -31.62 -14.13 -19.86
CA ARG A 73 -30.98 -13.97 -18.54
C ARG A 73 -31.52 -12.69 -17.87
N PRO A 74 -31.99 -12.78 -16.61
CA PRO A 74 -32.42 -11.60 -15.87
C PRO A 74 -31.25 -10.62 -15.67
N TYR A 75 -31.50 -9.34 -15.87
CA TYR A 75 -30.52 -8.29 -15.64
C TYR A 75 -31.16 -7.02 -15.10
N ARG A 76 -30.39 -6.20 -14.45
CA ARG A 76 -30.68 -4.81 -14.09
C ARG A 76 -29.91 -3.88 -15.04
N LEU A 77 -30.56 -2.85 -15.53
CA LEU A 77 -29.92 -1.78 -16.29
C LEU A 77 -29.48 -0.68 -15.30
N ASP A 78 -28.23 -0.25 -15.43
CA ASP A 78 -27.65 0.82 -14.62
C ASP A 78 -27.04 1.88 -15.54
N ALA A 79 -27.60 3.09 -15.49
CA ALA A 79 -27.19 4.24 -16.31
C ALA A 79 -26.36 5.27 -15.51
N THR A 80 -25.86 4.90 -14.34
CA THR A 80 -25.07 5.80 -13.47
C THR A 80 -23.88 6.43 -14.21
N PHE A 81 -23.33 5.71 -15.19
CA PHE A 81 -22.15 6.14 -15.96
C PHE A 81 -22.47 6.61 -17.38
N ALA A 82 -23.77 6.89 -17.71
CA ALA A 82 -24.20 7.19 -19.06
C ALA A 82 -23.43 8.34 -19.73
N ASP A 83 -23.01 9.34 -18.96
CA ASP A 83 -22.26 10.51 -19.45
C ASP A 83 -20.74 10.40 -19.16
N GLN A 84 -20.27 9.25 -18.68
CA GLN A 84 -18.88 9.03 -18.29
C GLN A 84 -18.19 8.04 -19.21
N VAL A 85 -16.85 8.00 -19.12
CA VAL A 85 -16.02 6.99 -19.77
C VAL A 85 -15.65 5.92 -18.74
N ILE A 86 -15.96 4.66 -19.07
CA ILE A 86 -15.52 3.52 -18.27
C ILE A 86 -14.21 2.98 -18.88
N VAL A 87 -13.22 2.80 -18.04
CA VAL A 87 -11.95 2.18 -18.41
C VAL A 87 -11.70 0.93 -17.56
N PRO A 88 -10.91 -0.04 -18.01
CA PRO A 88 -10.45 -1.13 -17.17
C PRO A 88 -9.69 -0.59 -15.94
N GLY A 89 -9.77 -1.31 -14.82
CA GLY A 89 -9.01 -0.98 -13.63
C GLY A 89 -7.51 -0.94 -13.92
N LEU A 90 -6.82 0.03 -13.34
CA LEU A 90 -5.38 0.19 -13.49
C LEU A 90 -4.65 -0.94 -12.77
N ILE A 91 -3.51 -1.35 -13.34
CA ILE A 91 -2.63 -2.37 -12.77
C ILE A 91 -1.33 -1.69 -12.35
N ALA A 92 -1.06 -1.66 -11.04
CA ALA A 92 0.25 -1.27 -10.52
C ALA A 92 1.21 -2.45 -10.69
N GLN A 93 2.02 -2.41 -11.75
CA GLN A 93 2.90 -3.53 -12.14
C GLN A 93 4.11 -3.70 -11.23
N HIS A 94 4.51 -2.64 -10.52
CA HIS A 94 5.60 -2.65 -9.56
C HIS A 94 5.18 -1.76 -8.40
N ASP A 95 4.86 -2.37 -7.27
CA ASP A 95 4.43 -1.67 -6.07
C ASP A 95 4.78 -2.51 -4.83
N HIS A 96 4.82 -1.85 -3.67
CA HIS A 96 5.09 -2.48 -2.38
C HIS A 96 3.92 -2.24 -1.42
N PRO A 97 2.78 -2.93 -1.59
CA PRO A 97 1.56 -2.66 -0.82
C PRO A 97 1.75 -2.83 0.69
N LEU A 98 2.58 -3.78 1.14
CA LEU A 98 2.89 -3.94 2.56
C LEU A 98 3.67 -2.73 3.10
N LEU A 99 4.73 -2.32 2.39
CA LEU A 99 5.54 -1.16 2.77
C LEU A 99 4.69 0.13 2.72
N ALA A 100 3.88 0.30 1.68
CA ALA A 100 2.94 1.41 1.56
C ALA A 100 1.97 1.45 2.75
N GLY A 101 1.40 0.31 3.15
CA GLY A 101 0.52 0.22 4.32
C GLY A 101 1.21 0.64 5.61
N LEU A 102 2.44 0.20 5.85
CA LEU A 102 3.22 0.57 7.02
C LEU A 102 3.57 2.06 7.04
N THR A 103 3.94 2.63 5.89
CA THR A 103 4.25 4.05 5.77
C THR A 103 3.01 4.93 5.90
N MET A 104 1.91 4.59 5.22
CA MET A 104 0.67 5.35 5.26
C MET A 104 -0.05 5.30 6.62
N THR A 105 0.24 4.32 7.47
CA THR A 105 -0.24 4.26 8.87
C THR A 105 0.70 4.94 9.86
N SER A 106 1.81 5.49 9.39
CA SER A 106 2.70 6.36 10.19
C SER A 106 2.28 7.82 10.05
N GLU A 107 2.87 8.70 10.86
CA GLU A 107 2.76 10.15 10.64
C GLU A 107 3.63 10.53 9.44
N ILE A 108 3.00 11.01 8.37
CA ILE A 108 3.74 11.42 7.16
C ILE A 108 4.20 12.86 7.32
N ILE A 109 5.53 13.06 7.29
CA ILE A 109 6.18 14.38 7.29
C ILE A 109 7.20 14.38 6.14
N ALA A 110 6.74 14.74 4.96
CA ALA A 110 7.50 14.68 3.71
C ALA A 110 7.70 16.07 3.10
N ILE A 111 8.51 16.14 2.04
CA ILE A 111 8.79 17.40 1.31
C ILE A 111 7.60 17.86 0.45
N GLU A 112 6.70 16.97 0.11
CA GLU A 112 5.48 17.24 -0.65
C GLU A 112 4.21 16.96 0.16
N ASP A 113 3.09 17.57 -0.26
CA ASP A 113 1.77 17.22 0.25
C ASP A 113 1.39 15.80 -0.16
N TRP A 114 0.89 15.01 0.79
CA TRP A 114 0.32 13.69 0.52
C TRP A 114 -1.19 13.73 0.68
N VAL A 115 -1.90 13.55 -0.43
CA VAL A 115 -3.37 13.47 -0.45
C VAL A 115 -3.78 12.04 -0.16
N LEU A 116 -4.34 11.83 1.01
CA LEU A 116 -4.71 10.52 1.54
C LEU A 116 -6.24 10.47 1.76
N PRO A 117 -6.87 9.28 1.81
CA PRO A 117 -8.31 9.17 2.06
C PRO A 117 -8.80 9.87 3.34
N GLN A 118 -7.97 9.93 4.39
CA GLN A 118 -8.29 10.58 5.67
C GLN A 118 -7.95 12.06 5.70
N GLY A 119 -7.37 12.64 4.65
CA GLY A 119 -6.97 14.04 4.59
C GLY A 119 -5.57 14.24 4.03
N THR A 120 -5.15 15.50 3.92
CA THR A 120 -3.84 15.85 3.37
C THR A 120 -2.80 15.98 4.47
N ALA A 121 -1.74 15.15 4.40
CA ALA A 121 -0.52 15.39 5.15
C ALA A 121 0.28 16.49 4.45
N ARG A 122 0.40 17.66 5.10
CA ARG A 122 1.05 18.83 4.52
C ARG A 122 2.56 18.67 4.45
N ALA A 123 3.16 19.18 3.41
CA ALA A 123 4.62 19.24 3.22
C ALA A 123 5.37 19.94 4.36
N ALA A 124 6.60 19.55 4.56
CA ALA A 124 7.61 20.27 5.33
C ALA A 124 8.82 20.54 4.41
N HIS A 125 9.06 21.80 4.05
CA HIS A 125 10.01 22.12 2.98
C HIS A 125 11.45 22.36 3.50
N ASN A 126 11.63 22.42 4.82
CA ASN A 126 12.92 22.69 5.45
C ASN A 126 12.97 22.11 6.87
N ARG A 127 14.15 22.20 7.48
CA ARG A 127 14.40 21.67 8.83
C ARG A 127 13.46 22.24 9.89
N SER A 128 13.20 23.53 9.88
CA SER A 128 12.35 24.17 10.89
C SER A 128 10.92 23.66 10.82
N GLU A 129 10.38 23.59 9.62
CA GLU A 129 9.04 23.06 9.38
C GLU A 129 8.96 21.57 9.75
N TYR A 130 9.99 20.77 9.41
CA TYR A 130 10.04 19.35 9.75
C TYR A 130 10.00 19.13 11.27
N LEU A 131 10.87 19.81 12.03
CA LEU A 131 10.91 19.69 13.48
C LEU A 131 9.62 20.21 14.14
N GLN A 132 9.03 21.27 13.61
CA GLN A 132 7.73 21.77 14.06
C GLN A 132 6.65 20.72 13.86
N ARG A 133 6.55 20.10 12.66
CA ARG A 133 5.59 19.03 12.37
C ARG A 133 5.78 17.82 13.26
N LEU A 134 7.02 17.44 13.51
CA LEU A 134 7.35 16.33 14.40
C LEU A 134 6.88 16.62 15.83
N LYS A 135 7.07 17.87 16.30
CA LYS A 135 6.57 18.31 17.61
C LYS A 135 5.04 18.31 17.66
N GLU A 136 4.37 18.85 16.67
CA GLU A 136 2.90 18.83 16.56
C GLU A 136 2.34 17.41 16.57
N ALA A 137 2.99 16.48 15.85
CA ALA A 137 2.64 15.06 15.85
C ALA A 137 2.80 14.44 17.24
N ASN A 138 3.90 14.75 17.93
CA ASN A 138 4.11 14.32 19.31
C ASN A 138 3.01 14.85 20.25
N ASP A 139 2.66 16.13 20.14
CA ASP A 139 1.71 16.79 21.04
C ASP A 139 0.26 16.30 20.84
N ARG A 140 -0.08 15.80 19.65
CA ARG A 140 -1.39 15.17 19.36
C ARG A 140 -1.61 13.84 20.07
N LEU A 141 -0.55 13.10 20.37
CA LEU A 141 -0.64 11.80 21.00
C LEU A 141 -0.86 11.94 22.51
N LYS A 142 -1.97 11.38 23.03
CA LYS A 142 -2.34 11.51 24.45
C LYS A 142 -1.48 10.66 25.38
N ASP A 143 -1.17 9.41 24.98
CA ASP A 143 -0.33 8.52 25.78
C ASP A 143 1.15 8.87 25.58
N PRO A 144 1.88 9.32 26.63
CA PRO A 144 3.29 9.70 26.53
C PRO A 144 4.23 8.51 26.21
N HIS A 145 3.75 7.28 26.31
CA HIS A 145 4.51 6.06 26.02
C HIS A 145 4.16 5.42 24.67
N ALA A 146 3.14 5.94 23.98
CA ALA A 146 2.81 5.52 22.61
C ALA A 146 3.96 5.83 21.65
N LEU A 147 4.24 4.92 20.74
CA LEU A 147 5.24 5.14 19.69
C LEU A 147 4.79 6.28 18.77
N LEU A 148 5.65 7.25 18.55
CA LEU A 148 5.56 8.17 17.41
C LEU A 148 6.44 7.58 16.28
N LEU A 149 5.80 6.97 15.30
CA LEU A 149 6.43 6.51 14.07
C LEU A 149 6.12 7.53 12.96
N THR A 150 7.15 8.05 12.32
CA THR A 150 7.01 8.97 11.19
C THR A 150 7.70 8.42 9.95
N TRP A 151 7.22 8.81 8.77
CA TRP A 151 7.85 8.53 7.49
C TRP A 151 7.94 9.78 6.64
N GLY A 152 8.93 9.85 5.73
CA GLY A 152 9.07 10.92 4.75
C GLY A 152 10.25 11.86 4.96
N TYR A 153 10.96 11.73 6.08
CA TYR A 153 12.21 12.49 6.32
C TYR A 153 13.24 12.23 5.22
N HIS A 154 13.94 13.30 4.81
CA HIS A 154 15.10 13.22 3.94
C HIS A 154 16.08 14.35 4.27
N GLN A 155 17.34 14.01 4.57
CA GLN A 155 18.35 14.96 5.01
C GLN A 155 18.66 16.07 4.01
N TYR A 156 18.48 15.80 2.73
CA TYR A 156 18.71 16.81 1.67
C TYR A 156 17.76 18.02 1.80
N PHE A 157 16.52 17.77 2.17
CA PHE A 157 15.49 18.82 2.31
C PHE A 157 15.36 19.31 3.76
N HIS A 158 15.37 18.35 4.71
CA HIS A 158 15.08 18.62 6.12
C HIS A 158 16.35 18.85 6.96
N GLY A 159 17.54 18.88 6.34
CA GLY A 159 18.83 18.98 7.03
C GLY A 159 19.17 17.74 7.85
N GLN A 160 20.34 17.71 8.46
CA GLN A 160 20.80 16.57 9.27
C GLN A 160 19.96 16.42 10.53
N LEU A 161 19.43 15.22 10.76
CA LEU A 161 18.69 14.85 11.96
C LEU A 161 19.63 14.16 12.95
N LYS A 162 19.59 14.56 14.20
CA LYS A 162 20.38 13.98 15.29
C LYS A 162 19.46 13.42 16.37
N LYS A 163 19.93 12.46 17.13
CA LYS A 163 19.23 11.94 18.32
C LYS A 163 18.80 13.08 19.28
N ALA A 164 19.67 14.05 19.49
CA ALA A 164 19.38 15.20 20.34
C ALA A 164 18.18 16.03 19.86
N ASP A 165 17.93 16.12 18.55
CA ASP A 165 16.75 16.82 18.02
C ASP A 165 15.46 16.07 18.39
N LEU A 166 15.49 14.74 18.31
CA LEU A 166 14.37 13.89 18.68
C LEU A 166 14.13 13.86 20.20
N ASP A 167 15.22 13.86 20.99
CA ASP A 167 15.15 13.94 22.45
C ASP A 167 14.59 15.29 22.93
N ALA A 168 14.85 16.37 22.18
CA ALA A 168 14.25 17.69 22.44
C ALA A 168 12.74 17.72 22.15
N ILE A 169 12.24 16.87 21.25
CA ILE A 169 10.79 16.71 21.03
C ILE A 169 10.15 15.93 22.19
N SER A 170 10.77 14.82 22.59
CA SER A 170 10.33 14.05 23.76
C SER A 170 11.43 13.17 24.33
N SER A 171 11.65 13.28 25.64
CA SER A 171 12.57 12.41 26.39
C SER A 171 11.92 11.12 26.91
N THR A 172 10.58 11.03 26.83
CA THR A 172 9.78 9.89 27.36
C THR A 172 9.13 9.05 26.27
N ARG A 173 8.56 9.71 25.24
CA ARG A 173 7.93 9.03 24.12
C ARG A 173 8.99 8.42 23.20
N PRO A 174 8.89 7.13 22.87
CA PRO A 174 9.71 6.56 21.81
C PRO A 174 9.35 7.20 20.47
N ILE A 175 10.36 7.71 19.77
CA ILE A 175 10.24 8.30 18.44
C ILE A 175 11.11 7.48 17.49
N ILE A 176 10.52 7.03 16.38
CA ILE A 176 11.19 6.40 15.25
C ILE A 176 10.88 7.23 14.01
N VAL A 177 11.92 7.75 13.37
CA VAL A 177 11.83 8.42 12.08
C VAL A 177 12.29 7.46 11.01
N TRP A 178 11.38 7.06 10.14
CA TRP A 178 11.70 6.25 8.98
C TRP A 178 12.02 7.18 7.81
N HIS A 179 13.18 7.01 7.23
CA HIS A 179 13.62 7.81 6.10
C HIS A 179 12.78 7.53 4.86
N ARG A 180 12.61 8.55 4.01
CA ARG A 180 11.83 8.46 2.76
C ARG A 180 12.24 7.32 1.83
N SER A 181 13.53 6.99 1.79
CA SER A 181 14.04 5.86 0.99
C SER A 181 13.61 4.48 1.50
N ALA A 182 13.07 4.40 2.71
CA ALA A 182 12.83 3.16 3.45
C ALA A 182 14.11 2.39 3.88
N HIS A 183 15.30 2.91 3.56
CA HIS A 183 16.59 2.27 3.85
C HIS A 183 17.27 2.74 5.13
N GLU A 184 16.66 3.68 5.87
CA GLU A 184 17.26 4.30 7.05
C GLU A 184 16.22 4.57 8.13
N VAL A 185 16.65 4.47 9.40
CA VAL A 185 15.84 4.88 10.56
C VAL A 185 16.68 5.68 11.54
N TYR A 186 16.01 6.60 12.25
CA TYR A 186 16.55 7.36 13.36
C TYR A 186 15.71 7.10 14.60
N LEU A 187 16.34 6.94 15.75
CA LEU A 187 15.68 6.72 17.03
C LEU A 187 16.03 7.85 18.00
N ASN A 188 15.11 8.14 18.93
CA ASN A 188 15.47 8.93 20.12
C ASN A 188 15.92 8.00 21.26
N THR A 189 16.45 8.58 22.33
CA THR A 189 16.91 7.84 23.52
C THR A 189 15.81 7.01 24.17
N ALA A 190 14.55 7.50 24.14
CA ALA A 190 13.41 6.74 24.65
C ALA A 190 13.10 5.49 23.82
N ALA A 191 13.22 5.56 22.50
CA ALA A 191 13.09 4.41 21.61
C ALA A 191 14.24 3.41 21.79
N GLU A 192 15.50 3.88 21.86
CA GLU A 192 16.64 3.02 22.14
C GLU A 192 16.43 2.21 23.44
N ARG A 193 16.00 2.91 24.50
CA ARG A 193 15.73 2.26 25.81
C ARG A 193 14.59 1.26 25.71
N LYS A 194 13.46 1.64 25.11
CA LYS A 194 12.26 0.80 25.00
C LYS A 194 12.53 -0.48 24.22
N TYR A 195 13.31 -0.40 23.16
CA TYR A 195 13.54 -1.52 22.25
C TYR A 195 14.89 -2.22 22.48
N GLY A 196 15.62 -1.86 23.53
CA GLY A 196 16.89 -2.51 23.91
C GLY A 196 18.02 -2.29 22.90
N VAL A 197 18.04 -1.13 22.24
CA VAL A 197 19.14 -0.69 21.38
C VAL A 197 20.20 -0.06 22.26
N SER A 198 21.05 -0.87 22.87
CA SER A 198 22.06 -0.44 23.83
C SER A 198 23.45 -0.36 23.21
N ARG A 199 24.39 0.32 23.90
CA ARG A 199 25.80 0.34 23.50
C ARG A 199 26.38 -1.08 23.42
N GLY A 200 26.09 -1.94 24.38
CA GLY A 200 26.55 -3.32 24.36
C GLY A 200 26.02 -4.12 23.18
N TRP A 201 24.75 -3.91 22.81
CA TRP A 201 24.20 -4.49 21.57
C TRP A 201 24.95 -3.98 20.34
N PHE A 202 25.13 -2.66 20.20
CA PHE A 202 25.86 -2.06 19.08
C PHE A 202 27.28 -2.60 18.95
N ASP A 203 28.02 -2.69 20.06
CA ASP A 203 29.37 -3.20 20.07
C ASP A 203 29.47 -4.69 19.70
N SER A 204 28.38 -5.45 19.89
CA SER A 204 28.26 -6.86 19.50
C SER A 204 27.96 -7.08 18.02
N LEU A 205 27.61 -6.02 17.27
CA LEU A 205 27.29 -6.13 15.84
C LEU A 205 28.53 -6.54 15.02
N PRO A 206 28.32 -7.33 13.95
CA PRO A 206 29.34 -7.54 12.93
C PRO A 206 29.86 -6.21 12.34
N GLU A 207 31.01 -6.26 11.70
CA GLU A 207 31.67 -5.06 11.16
C GLU A 207 30.80 -4.29 10.16
N SER A 208 30.11 -4.99 9.24
CA SER A 208 29.30 -4.36 8.20
C SER A 208 28.12 -3.55 8.76
N PRO A 209 27.21 -4.13 9.58
CA PRO A 209 26.15 -3.35 10.21
C PRO A 209 26.68 -2.21 11.08
N ARG A 210 27.78 -2.43 11.80
CA ARG A 210 28.37 -1.39 12.66
C ARG A 210 28.91 -0.21 11.87
N LYS A 211 29.52 -0.45 10.70
CA LYS A 211 29.97 0.62 9.79
C LYS A 211 28.80 1.39 9.14
N GLN A 212 27.63 0.77 9.07
CA GLN A 212 26.41 1.38 8.53
C GLN A 212 25.44 1.80 9.63
N SER A 213 26.00 2.25 10.75
CA SER A 213 25.27 2.77 11.89
C SER A 213 26.07 3.88 12.58
N ASP A 214 25.39 4.91 13.03
CA ASP A 214 25.89 5.94 13.92
C ASP A 214 25.16 5.84 15.27
N PHE A 215 25.72 5.09 16.20
CA PHE A 215 25.13 4.90 17.51
C PHE A 215 24.99 6.22 18.30
N ALA A 216 25.90 7.16 18.10
CA ALA A 216 25.85 8.46 18.80
C ALA A 216 24.61 9.27 18.41
N ASN A 217 24.23 9.22 17.14
CA ASN A 217 23.04 9.87 16.62
C ASN A 217 21.84 8.92 16.44
N ALA A 218 21.98 7.62 16.86
CA ALA A 218 20.95 6.59 16.72
C ALA A 218 20.41 6.49 15.30
N HIS A 219 21.29 6.58 14.31
CA HIS A 219 21.02 6.49 12.89
C HIS A 219 21.53 5.15 12.34
N TYR A 220 20.66 4.41 11.68
CA TYR A 220 20.91 3.05 11.17
C TYR A 220 20.45 2.99 9.72
N TRP A 221 21.37 2.63 8.79
CA TRP A 221 21.09 2.53 7.36
C TRP A 221 21.58 1.21 6.79
N GLU A 222 21.01 0.74 5.70
CA GLU A 222 21.34 -0.49 5.01
C GLU A 222 21.50 -1.68 5.97
N GLN A 223 22.69 -2.24 6.12
CA GLN A 223 22.95 -3.37 7.03
C GLN A 223 22.73 -2.99 8.50
N GLY A 224 22.92 -1.73 8.85
CA GLY A 224 22.58 -1.20 10.17
C GLY A 224 21.08 -1.20 10.42
N LEU A 225 20.27 -0.83 9.41
CA LEU A 225 18.81 -0.95 9.47
C LEU A 225 18.41 -2.42 9.67
N PHE A 226 18.92 -3.35 8.85
CA PHE A 226 18.58 -4.77 9.00
C PHE A 226 19.00 -5.33 10.37
N ALA A 227 20.08 -4.82 10.97
CA ALA A 227 20.49 -5.22 12.32
C ALA A 227 19.54 -4.68 13.41
N VAL A 228 18.98 -3.48 13.27
CA VAL A 228 18.07 -2.90 14.27
C VAL A 228 16.61 -3.34 14.08
N LEU A 229 16.20 -3.74 12.87
CA LEU A 229 14.84 -4.19 12.59
C LEU A 229 14.32 -5.29 13.52
N PRO A 230 15.06 -6.34 13.90
CA PRO A 230 14.59 -7.34 14.86
C PRO A 230 14.19 -6.76 16.22
N LYS A 231 14.70 -5.59 16.59
CA LYS A 231 14.37 -4.90 17.85
C LYS A 231 13.14 -4.00 17.74
N ILE A 232 12.99 -3.31 16.62
CA ILE A 232 11.92 -2.31 16.42
C ILE A 232 10.79 -2.82 15.53
N GLY A 233 10.99 -3.92 14.81
CA GLY A 233 10.08 -4.39 13.75
C GLY A 233 8.67 -4.70 14.25
N THR A 234 8.53 -5.33 15.42
CA THR A 234 7.20 -5.60 16.02
C THR A 234 6.44 -4.31 16.37
N ALA A 235 7.15 -3.22 16.64
CA ALA A 235 6.53 -1.92 16.90
C ALA A 235 6.12 -1.21 15.61
N ILE A 236 6.88 -1.40 14.52
CA ILE A 236 6.60 -0.83 13.21
C ILE A 236 5.51 -1.63 12.48
N ALA A 237 5.58 -2.96 12.56
CA ALA A 237 4.77 -3.91 11.81
C ALA A 237 4.02 -4.87 12.75
N SER A 238 3.26 -4.32 13.73
CA SER A 238 2.35 -5.16 14.51
C SER A 238 1.23 -5.72 13.63
N PRO A 239 0.61 -6.87 13.97
CA PRO A 239 -0.49 -7.44 13.21
C PRO A 239 -1.62 -6.42 12.96
N GLU A 240 -1.94 -5.60 13.96
CA GLU A 240 -2.98 -4.56 13.85
C GLU A 240 -2.59 -3.46 12.88
N ARG A 241 -1.33 -3.03 12.88
CA ARG A 241 -0.81 -2.04 11.93
C ARG A 241 -0.76 -2.57 10.51
N ILE A 242 -0.34 -3.82 10.33
CA ILE A 242 -0.35 -4.49 9.02
C ILE A 242 -1.78 -4.56 8.48
N GLN A 243 -2.73 -5.03 9.30
CA GLN A 243 -4.12 -5.14 8.89
C GLN A 243 -4.71 -3.76 8.53
N ALA A 244 -4.54 -2.75 9.38
CA ALA A 244 -5.00 -1.39 9.11
C ALA A 244 -4.33 -0.81 7.86
N GLY A 245 -3.03 -1.04 7.68
CA GLY A 245 -2.26 -0.58 6.53
C GLY A 245 -2.74 -1.18 5.21
N LEU A 246 -2.96 -2.49 5.17
CA LEU A 246 -3.46 -3.16 3.97
C LEU A 246 -4.89 -2.72 3.61
N GLN A 247 -5.76 -2.50 4.60
CA GLN A 247 -7.08 -1.92 4.35
C GLN A 247 -6.97 -0.51 3.77
N PHE A 248 -6.08 0.30 4.33
CA PHE A 248 -5.84 1.66 3.87
C PHE A 248 -5.30 1.68 2.42
N VAL A 249 -4.32 0.84 2.09
CA VAL A 249 -3.77 0.72 0.73
C VAL A 249 -4.84 0.29 -0.26
N ARG A 250 -5.69 -0.68 0.10
CA ARG A 250 -6.83 -1.09 -0.73
C ARG A 250 -7.73 0.11 -1.05
N ASP A 251 -8.11 0.87 -0.05
CA ASP A 251 -9.01 2.01 -0.22
C ASP A 251 -8.33 3.13 -1.02
N TYR A 252 -7.04 3.35 -0.81
CA TYR A 252 -6.22 4.28 -1.58
C TYR A 252 -6.11 3.86 -3.06
N TYR A 253 -5.88 2.57 -3.32
CA TYR A 253 -5.84 2.03 -4.68
C TYR A 253 -7.17 2.25 -5.39
N HIS A 254 -8.29 1.87 -4.76
CA HIS A 254 -9.62 2.03 -5.35
C HIS A 254 -9.93 3.50 -5.64
N ALA A 255 -9.58 4.42 -4.73
CA ALA A 255 -9.77 5.85 -4.94
C ALA A 255 -8.99 6.40 -6.15
N ASN A 256 -7.91 5.71 -6.56
CA ASN A 256 -7.07 6.06 -7.71
C ASN A 256 -7.27 5.13 -8.91
N GLY A 257 -8.31 4.29 -8.90
CA GLY A 257 -8.65 3.38 -10.00
C GLY A 257 -7.74 2.17 -10.15
N VAL A 258 -6.85 1.90 -9.19
CA VAL A 258 -6.01 0.70 -9.17
C VAL A 258 -6.82 -0.48 -8.64
N THR A 259 -6.88 -1.56 -9.41
CA THR A 259 -7.62 -2.79 -9.05
C THR A 259 -6.73 -3.99 -8.82
N LEU A 260 -5.48 -3.93 -9.25
CA LEU A 260 -4.48 -4.97 -9.06
C LEU A 260 -3.13 -4.32 -8.77
N GLY A 261 -2.50 -4.71 -7.66
CA GLY A 261 -1.12 -4.38 -7.33
C GLY A 261 -0.24 -5.63 -7.40
N ALA A 262 0.99 -5.48 -7.87
CA ALA A 262 1.97 -6.55 -7.93
C ALA A 262 3.12 -6.26 -6.97
N GLU A 263 3.26 -7.07 -5.91
CA GLU A 263 4.41 -7.05 -5.00
C GLU A 263 5.58 -7.80 -5.65
N PRO A 264 6.66 -7.11 -6.06
CA PRO A 264 7.79 -7.75 -6.75
C PRO A 264 8.69 -8.55 -5.81
N GLY A 265 8.36 -8.61 -4.55
CA GLY A 265 9.14 -9.25 -3.49
C GLY A 265 10.05 -8.26 -2.76
N GLY A 266 10.46 -8.64 -1.54
CA GLY A 266 11.37 -7.92 -0.67
C GLY A 266 12.19 -8.88 0.17
#